data_e2e9796a55050edae2c79fc298c6cabe
#
_entry.id   e2e9796a55050edae2c79fc298c6cabe
#
_cell.length_a   1.000
_cell.length_b   1.000
_cell.length_c   1.000
_cell.angle_alpha   90.00
_cell.angle_beta   90.00
_cell.angle_gamma   90.00
#
_symmetry.space_group_name_H-M   'P 1'
#
loop_
_entity.id
_entity.type
_entity.pdbx_description
1 polymer ?
#
loop_
_entity_poly.entity_id
_entity_poly.type
_entity_poly.pdbx_seq_one_letter_code
_entity_poly.pdbx_strand_id
1 'polypeptide(L)'
;DFYFHAEQIYRYGIDSENYLRTNLEISHARPNQALLSNQFYLTYADDQDEDLTWDNRTYRQHQFFQGNRFNYGIYTGGFYDQNDLRLNSWGPFVSWRQPVLREWFYVQGDLNYFNDHREDKSHYPSALVRLEALF
;
A
#
# COMPACT_ATOMS: atom_id res chain seq x y z
N ASP A 1 -1.24 -22.31 0.14
CA ASP A 1 -0.33 -21.96 -0.94
C ASP A 1 0.34 -20.64 -0.65
N PHE A 2 1.61 -20.53 -1.02
CA PHE A 2 2.39 -19.30 -0.93
C PHE A 2 2.61 -18.73 -2.32
N TYR A 3 2.49 -17.42 -2.43
CA TYR A 3 2.77 -16.66 -3.63
C TYR A 3 3.85 -15.64 -3.34
N PHE A 4 4.78 -15.51 -4.24
CA PHE A 4 5.83 -14.53 -4.17
C PHE A 4 5.81 -13.69 -5.46
N HIS A 5 5.80 -12.37 -5.30
CA HIS A 5 5.91 -11.44 -6.41
C HIS A 5 7.03 -10.45 -6.14
N ALA A 6 7.88 -10.26 -7.13
CA ALA A 6 8.94 -9.25 -7.10
C ALA A 6 8.89 -8.44 -8.37
N GLU A 7 8.93 -7.13 -8.24
CA GLU A 7 8.90 -6.20 -9.36
C GLU A 7 9.92 -5.09 -9.12
N GLN A 8 10.60 -4.70 -10.18
CA GLN A 8 11.52 -3.56 -10.16
C GLN A 8 11.11 -2.57 -11.23
N ILE A 9 10.90 -1.32 -10.83
CA ILE A 9 10.49 -0.23 -11.71
C ILE A 9 11.61 0.81 -11.71
N TYR A 10 12.09 1.12 -12.91
CA TYR A 10 13.04 2.19 -13.13
C TYR A 10 12.42 3.25 -14.03
N ARG A 11 12.48 4.50 -13.57
CA ARG A 11 12.04 5.66 -14.36
C ARG A 11 13.18 6.62 -14.52
N TYR A 12 13.44 6.97 -15.78
CA TYR A 12 14.43 7.97 -16.18
C TYR A 12 13.77 9.01 -17.08
N GLY A 13 14.01 10.29 -16.79
CA GLY A 13 13.52 11.39 -17.62
C GLY A 13 14.45 12.60 -17.55
N ILE A 14 14.48 13.39 -18.62
CA ILE A 14 15.38 14.55 -18.73
C ILE A 14 14.88 15.70 -17.82
N ASP A 15 13.57 15.87 -17.70
CA ASP A 15 12.93 16.92 -16.90
C ASP A 15 12.03 16.33 -15.77
N SER A 16 12.23 15.06 -15.42
CA SER A 16 11.44 14.39 -14.40
C SER A 16 12.36 13.73 -13.37
N GLU A 17 11.81 13.54 -12.18
CA GLU A 17 12.51 12.79 -11.12
C GLU A 17 12.87 11.38 -11.58
N ASN A 18 14.14 11.03 -11.42
CA ASN A 18 14.59 9.66 -11.62
C ASN A 18 14.33 8.85 -10.37
N TYR A 19 13.69 7.70 -10.49
CA TYR A 19 13.51 6.82 -9.36
C TYR A 19 13.69 5.36 -9.72
N LEU A 20 14.10 4.61 -8.73
CA LEU A 20 14.15 3.16 -8.74
C LEU A 20 13.26 2.64 -7.61
N ARG A 21 12.28 1.82 -7.94
CA ARG A 21 11.39 1.22 -6.95
C ARG A 21 11.48 -0.30 -7.03
N THR A 22 11.66 -0.90 -5.87
CA THR A 22 11.62 -2.36 -5.69
C THR A 22 10.39 -2.72 -4.89
N ASN A 23 9.56 -3.59 -5.45
CA ASN A 23 8.35 -4.10 -4.81
C ASN A 23 8.53 -5.59 -4.53
N LEU A 24 8.33 -5.99 -3.28
CA LEU A 24 8.34 -7.38 -2.85
C LEU A 24 7.02 -7.71 -2.18
N GLU A 25 6.39 -8.78 -2.61
CA GLU A 25 5.14 -9.24 -2.01
C GLU A 25 5.22 -10.73 -1.71
N ILE A 26 4.83 -11.09 -0.50
CA ILE A 26 4.65 -12.47 -0.06
C ILE A 26 3.21 -12.62 0.40
N SER A 27 2.50 -13.58 -0.16
CA SER A 27 1.10 -13.84 0.19
C SER A 27 0.88 -15.30 0.51
N HIS A 28 0.09 -15.55 1.53
CA HIS A 28 -0.34 -16.88 1.93
C HIS A 28 -1.86 -17.00 1.83
N ALA A 29 -2.32 -17.80 0.87
CA ALA A 29 -3.74 -18.08 0.69
C ALA A 29 -4.17 -19.30 1.51
N ARG A 30 -5.29 -19.16 2.21
CA ARG A 30 -5.93 -20.22 2.99
C ARG A 30 -7.16 -20.78 2.25
N PRO A 31 -7.59 -22.01 2.57
CA PRO A 31 -8.74 -22.65 1.90
C PRO A 31 -10.07 -21.91 2.03
N ASN A 32 -10.22 -21.06 3.06
CA ASN A 32 -11.44 -20.28 3.30
C ASN A 32 -11.46 -18.91 2.58
N GLN A 33 -10.73 -18.78 1.50
CA GLN A 33 -10.60 -17.53 0.72
C GLN A 33 -10.00 -16.35 1.49
N ALA A 34 -9.33 -16.60 2.60
CA ALA A 34 -8.58 -15.58 3.31
C ALA A 34 -7.14 -15.51 2.81
N LEU A 35 -6.67 -14.32 2.56
CA LEU A 35 -5.31 -14.06 2.14
C LEU A 35 -4.59 -13.23 3.21
N LEU A 36 -3.42 -13.69 3.64
CA LEU A 36 -2.50 -12.88 4.43
C LEU A 36 -1.38 -12.43 3.50
N SER A 37 -1.15 -11.14 3.40
CA SER A 37 -0.14 -10.56 2.51
C SER A 37 0.75 -9.57 3.24
N ASN A 38 2.01 -9.58 2.86
CA ASN A 38 2.98 -8.54 3.21
C ASN A 38 3.54 -7.96 1.92
N GLN A 39 3.47 -6.64 1.79
CA GLN A 39 4.02 -5.87 0.68
C GLN A 39 5.10 -4.94 1.20
N PHE A 40 6.27 -5.00 0.61
CA PHE A 40 7.37 -4.12 0.92
C PHE A 40 7.78 -3.34 -0.32
N TYR A 41 7.86 -2.02 -0.19
CA TYR A 41 8.29 -1.11 -1.24
C TYR A 41 9.52 -0.36 -0.79
N LEU A 42 10.54 -0.36 -1.63
CA LEU A 42 11.75 0.42 -1.44
C LEU A 42 11.90 1.37 -2.64
N THR A 43 11.98 2.66 -2.39
CA THR A 43 12.06 3.67 -3.44
C THR A 43 13.29 4.54 -3.23
N TYR A 44 14.11 4.61 -4.26
CA TYR A 44 15.24 5.55 -4.35
C TYR A 44 14.91 6.65 -5.36
N ALA A 45 15.05 7.91 -4.98
CA ALA A 45 14.79 9.07 -5.83
C ALA A 45 15.91 10.12 -5.67
N ASP A 46 16.41 10.61 -6.79
CA ASP A 46 17.60 11.47 -6.84
C ASP A 46 17.36 12.93 -6.38
N ASP A 47 16.11 13.42 -6.46
CA ASP A 47 15.80 14.84 -6.27
C ASP A 47 15.08 15.16 -4.96
N GLN A 48 15.04 14.25 -4.02
CA GLN A 48 14.40 14.48 -2.72
C GLN A 48 15.43 14.61 -1.61
N ASP A 49 15.11 15.40 -0.60
CA ASP A 49 15.92 15.50 0.61
C ASP A 49 16.13 14.15 1.32
N GLU A 50 15.24 13.20 1.04
CA GLU A 50 15.29 11.84 1.53
C GLU A 50 15.44 10.88 0.33
N ASP A 51 16.66 10.50 0.02
CA ASP A 51 16.98 9.72 -1.18
C ASP A 51 16.36 8.33 -1.17
N LEU A 52 16.15 7.72 -0.01
CA LEU A 52 15.65 6.36 0.12
C LEU A 52 14.45 6.32 1.07
N THR A 53 13.31 5.91 0.54
CA THR A 53 12.08 5.71 1.31
C THR A 53 11.64 4.26 1.26
N TRP A 54 10.96 3.82 2.30
CA TRP A 54 10.43 2.47 2.39
C TRP A 54 8.99 2.48 2.92
N ASP A 55 8.20 1.52 2.45
CA ASP A 55 6.84 1.27 2.89
C ASP A 55 6.63 -0.22 3.11
N ASN A 56 5.94 -0.56 4.16
CA ASN A 56 5.51 -1.93 4.41
C ASN A 56 4.03 -1.97 4.75
N ARG A 57 3.32 -2.88 4.12
CA ARG A 57 1.91 -3.14 4.39
C ARG A 57 1.73 -4.62 4.69
N THR A 58 1.21 -4.90 5.87
CA THR A 58 0.77 -6.25 6.23
C THR A 58 -0.72 -6.23 6.42
N TYR A 59 -1.42 -7.03 5.63
CA TYR A 59 -2.88 -7.03 5.66
C TYR A 59 -3.45 -8.42 5.49
N ARG A 60 -4.67 -8.56 5.98
CA ARG A 60 -5.50 -9.73 5.75
C ARG A 60 -6.66 -9.34 4.84
N GLN A 61 -6.87 -10.12 3.81
CA GLN A 61 -7.95 -9.97 2.86
C GLN A 61 -8.97 -11.08 3.05
N HIS A 62 -10.22 -10.72 3.17
CA HIS A 62 -11.35 -11.62 3.11
C HIS A 62 -12.12 -11.38 1.82
N GLN A 63 -12.47 -12.46 1.15
CA GLN A 63 -13.30 -12.43 -0.02
C GLN A 63 -14.65 -13.06 0.33
N PHE A 64 -15.71 -12.26 0.24
CA PHE A 64 -17.07 -12.70 0.52
C PHE A 64 -17.82 -13.02 -0.78
N PHE A 65 -19.05 -13.48 -0.65
CA PHE A 65 -19.91 -13.72 -1.78
C PHE A 65 -20.10 -12.47 -2.65
N GLN A 66 -20.29 -12.66 -3.96
CA GLN A 66 -20.50 -11.60 -4.95
C GLN A 66 -19.29 -10.70 -5.24
N GLY A 67 -18.08 -11.19 -5.02
CA GLY A 67 -16.86 -10.46 -5.37
C GLY A 67 -16.48 -9.33 -4.42
N ASN A 68 -17.11 -9.25 -3.25
CA ASN A 68 -16.73 -8.27 -2.23
C ASN A 68 -15.37 -8.61 -1.63
N ARG A 69 -14.51 -7.62 -1.48
CA ARG A 69 -13.20 -7.76 -0.84
C ARG A 69 -13.11 -6.82 0.34
N PHE A 70 -12.71 -7.37 1.46
CA PHE A 70 -12.46 -6.61 2.69
C PHE A 70 -11.03 -6.82 3.13
N ASN A 71 -10.26 -5.75 3.22
CA ASN A 71 -8.87 -5.76 3.66
C ASN A 71 -8.73 -4.95 4.95
N TYR A 72 -7.94 -5.46 5.86
CA TYR A 72 -7.53 -4.70 7.04
C TYR A 72 -6.10 -5.06 7.41
N GLY A 73 -5.37 -4.10 7.93
CA GLY A 73 -3.99 -4.33 8.28
C GLY A 73 -3.31 -3.12 8.88
N ILE A 74 -1.99 -3.18 8.85
CA ILE A 74 -1.11 -2.15 9.39
C ILE A 74 -0.17 -1.70 8.27
N TYR A 75 -0.04 -0.39 8.17
CA TYR A 75 0.92 0.29 7.32
C TYR A 75 2.05 0.87 8.18
N THR A 76 3.27 0.71 7.72
CA THR A 76 4.45 1.39 8.25
C THR A 76 5.27 1.95 7.10
N GLY A 77 5.84 3.12 7.30
CA GLY A 77 6.69 3.74 6.28
C GLY A 77 7.73 4.65 6.90
N GLY A 78 8.78 4.88 6.18
CA GLY A 78 9.85 5.71 6.66
C GLY A 78 10.90 6.00 5.60
N PHE A 79 12.04 6.45 6.06
CA PHE A 79 13.16 6.81 5.22
C PHE A 79 14.49 6.38 5.84
N TYR A 80 15.49 6.30 5.00
CA TYR A 80 16.87 6.04 5.41
C TYR A 80 17.62 7.35 5.48
N ASP A 81 18.16 7.66 6.65
CA ASP A 81 18.92 8.87 6.90
C ASP A 81 20.17 8.55 7.73
N GLN A 82 21.34 9.02 7.30
CA GLN A 82 22.62 8.92 8.01
C GLN A 82 22.92 7.53 8.57
N ASN A 83 22.71 6.49 7.77
CA ASN A 83 22.91 5.07 8.11
C ASN A 83 21.86 4.44 9.04
N ASP A 84 20.74 5.12 9.31
CA ASP A 84 19.66 4.61 10.12
C ASP A 84 18.34 4.57 9.36
N LEU A 85 17.61 3.44 9.47
CA LEU A 85 16.23 3.34 9.03
C LEU A 85 15.31 4.01 10.06
N ARG A 86 14.62 5.05 9.64
CA ARG A 86 13.70 5.79 10.52
C ARG A 86 12.25 5.51 10.15
N LEU A 87 11.45 5.19 11.17
CA LEU A 87 10.00 5.10 11.05
C LEU A 87 9.42 6.51 11.04
N ASN A 88 8.67 6.85 10.00
CA ASN A 88 8.10 8.17 9.83
C ASN A 88 6.58 8.18 9.95
N SER A 89 5.92 7.16 9.43
CA SER A 89 4.47 7.04 9.49
C SER A 89 4.06 5.58 9.76
N TRP A 90 2.98 5.41 10.48
CA TRP A 90 2.39 4.10 10.72
C TRP A 90 0.91 4.25 11.03
N GLY A 91 0.16 3.22 10.83
CA GLY A 91 -1.24 3.22 11.22
C GLY A 91 -2.01 2.02 10.69
N PRO A 92 -3.17 1.75 11.29
CA PRO A 92 -4.10 0.76 10.75
C PRO A 92 -4.81 1.30 9.52
N PHE A 93 -5.21 0.39 8.64
CA PHE A 93 -6.04 0.72 7.50
C PHE A 93 -7.12 -0.34 7.28
N VAL A 94 -8.21 0.09 6.67
CA VAL A 94 -9.33 -0.76 6.25
C VAL A 94 -9.72 -0.36 4.83
N SER A 95 -9.92 -1.34 3.98
CA SER A 95 -10.35 -1.15 2.59
C SER A 95 -11.50 -2.09 2.27
N TRP A 96 -12.53 -1.57 1.63
CA TRP A 96 -13.68 -2.32 1.17
C TRP A 96 -13.89 -2.08 -0.32
N ARG A 97 -13.99 -3.16 -1.09
CA ARG A 97 -14.29 -3.11 -2.52
C ARG A 97 -15.53 -3.94 -2.81
N GLN A 98 -16.51 -3.33 -3.47
CA GLN A 98 -17.78 -3.97 -3.80
C GLN A 98 -18.19 -3.69 -5.24
N PRO A 99 -18.55 -4.71 -6.04
CA PRO A 99 -19.21 -4.50 -7.30
C PRO A 99 -20.65 -3.99 -7.06
N VAL A 100 -21.07 -2.94 -7.78
CA VAL A 100 -22.33 -2.24 -7.47
C VAL A 100 -23.43 -2.57 -8.47
N LEU A 101 -23.24 -2.40 -9.75
CA LEU A 101 -24.27 -2.58 -10.76
C LEU A 101 -24.01 -3.77 -11.69
N ARG A 102 -22.77 -4.02 -11.98
CA ARG A 102 -22.30 -5.12 -12.84
C ARG A 102 -20.90 -5.51 -12.40
N GLU A 103 -20.40 -6.60 -12.91
CA GLU A 103 -19.05 -7.12 -12.58
C GLU A 103 -17.90 -6.18 -12.97
N TRP A 104 -18.17 -5.16 -13.77
CA TRP A 104 -17.17 -4.19 -14.23
C TRP A 104 -17.19 -2.84 -13.51
N PHE A 105 -18.15 -2.60 -12.61
CA PHE A 105 -18.27 -1.35 -11.87
C PHE A 105 -18.14 -1.58 -10.37
N TYR A 106 -17.14 -0.95 -9.77
CA TYR A 106 -16.78 -1.15 -8.36
C TYR A 106 -16.86 0.16 -7.59
N VAL A 107 -17.27 0.05 -6.33
CA VAL A 107 -17.07 1.09 -5.31
C VAL A 107 -16.02 0.60 -4.33
N GLN A 108 -15.00 1.42 -4.07
CA GLN A 108 -13.97 1.14 -3.09
C GLN A 108 -13.96 2.25 -2.04
N GLY A 109 -14.00 1.85 -0.78
CA GLY A 109 -13.81 2.74 0.37
C GLY A 109 -12.53 2.38 1.10
N ASP A 110 -11.68 3.37 1.34
CA ASP A 110 -10.44 3.23 2.08
C ASP A 110 -10.48 4.13 3.31
N LEU A 111 -10.23 3.55 4.48
CA LEU A 111 -10.08 4.27 5.74
C LEU A 111 -8.68 4.02 6.27
N ASN A 112 -7.95 5.09 6.51
CA ASN A 112 -6.61 5.05 7.03
C ASN A 112 -6.49 5.94 8.26
N TYR A 113 -5.72 5.50 9.23
CA TYR A 113 -5.33 6.31 10.37
C TYR A 113 -3.81 6.45 10.35
N PHE A 114 -3.35 7.67 10.12
CA PHE A 114 -1.92 7.96 10.03
C PHE A 114 -1.40 8.58 11.31
N ASN A 115 -0.26 8.10 11.75
CA ASN A 115 0.62 8.77 12.68
C ASN A 115 1.84 9.23 11.86
N ASP A 116 1.88 10.50 11.52
CA ASP A 116 2.95 11.06 10.70
C ASP A 116 3.78 12.05 11.53
N HIS A 117 5.07 11.76 11.65
CA HIS A 117 6.02 12.57 12.39
C HIS A 117 6.68 13.69 11.57
N ARG A 118 6.43 13.76 10.26
CA ARG A 118 7.00 14.78 9.38
C ARG A 118 6.43 16.17 9.61
N GLU A 119 5.16 16.21 9.91
CA GLU A 119 4.46 17.43 10.29
C GLU A 119 4.09 17.30 11.76
N ASP A 120 4.05 18.40 12.50
CA ASP A 120 3.62 18.43 13.92
C ASP A 120 2.19 17.92 14.17
N LYS A 121 1.55 17.39 13.12
CA LYS A 121 0.26 16.72 13.17
C LYS A 121 0.46 15.23 13.42
N SER A 122 0.49 14.86 14.67
CA SER A 122 0.82 13.49 15.08
C SER A 122 -0.17 12.43 14.65
N HIS A 123 -1.45 12.75 14.48
CA HIS A 123 -2.50 11.76 14.15
C HIS A 123 -3.60 12.39 13.30
N TYR A 124 -3.95 11.75 12.18
CA TYR A 124 -5.11 12.16 11.40
C TYR A 124 -5.80 10.97 10.72
N PRO A 125 -7.12 10.93 10.72
CA PRO A 125 -7.88 9.97 9.93
C PRO A 125 -7.97 10.44 8.47
N SER A 126 -7.94 9.51 7.54
CA SER A 126 -8.16 9.74 6.12
C SER A 126 -9.21 8.77 5.59
N ALA A 127 -10.14 9.28 4.81
CA ALA A 127 -11.15 8.48 4.13
C ALA A 127 -11.16 8.82 2.64
N LEU A 128 -11.16 7.81 1.81
CA LEU A 128 -11.23 7.93 0.35
C LEU A 128 -12.32 7.02 -0.18
N VAL A 129 -13.18 7.56 -1.03
CA VAL A 129 -14.14 6.76 -1.79
C VAL A 129 -13.76 6.84 -3.26
N ARG A 130 -13.64 5.69 -3.91
CA ARG A 130 -13.26 5.57 -5.31
C ARG A 130 -14.34 4.82 -6.09
N LEU A 131 -14.69 5.35 -7.25
CA LEU A 131 -15.50 4.67 -8.23
C LEU A 131 -14.59 4.19 -9.37
N GLU A 132 -14.68 2.93 -9.73
CA GLU A 132 -13.84 2.32 -10.75
C GLU A 132 -14.69 1.52 -11.72
N ALA A 133 -14.51 1.78 -13.02
CA ALA A 133 -15.11 1.03 -14.11
C ALA A 133 -14.01 0.35 -14.93
N LEU A 134 -14.16 -0.96 -15.13
CA LEU A 134 -13.24 -1.75 -15.95
C LEU A 134 -13.91 -2.10 -17.28
N PHE A 135 -13.35 -1.62 -18.38
CA PHE A 135 -13.84 -1.87 -19.75
C PHE A 135 -12.94 -2.88 -20.48
#